data_4eca3bb2f06ee633e96400a029031aed
#
_entry.id   4eca3bb2f06ee633e96400a029031aed
#
_cell.length_a   1.000
_cell.length_b   1.000
_cell.length_c   1.000
_cell.angle_alpha   90.00
_cell.angle_beta   90.00
_cell.angle_gamma   90.00
#
_symmetry.space_group_name_H-M   'P 1'
#
loop_
_entity.id
_entity.type
_entity.pdbx_description
1 polymer ?
#
loop_
_entity_poly.entity_id
_entity_poly.type
_entity_poly.pdbx_seq_one_letter_code
_entity_poly.pdbx_strand_id
1 'polypeptide(L)'
;PGRRLRPGVVVEISETDENSPPISKGGTKERFSIEVTASHEDGTKTVRLSSEEGIEAFGHTPLPPYIKGELDDASRYQTVYARQSGSVAAPTAGLHFTDELLDKVRKLGVETVFVTLHVGLDTFKPVDEEDPTEHKIHTEHYLIDTQAAESLNRAKSEGRRIIAVGTTSVRVLEQAAQDLDRSGKSELSEIESEASLFILPGHNFRLVDAMITNFHLPRSSLLMLVSAFVGNTTSINMGLESIKTAYQKAIENRYRFYSFGDAMLIA
;
A
#
# COMPACT_ATOMS: atom_id res chain seq x y z
N PRO A 1 -4.13 1.50 -25.49
CA PRO A 1 -5.34 2.34 -25.37
C PRO A 1 -5.01 3.81 -25.11
N GLY A 2 -4.03 4.15 -24.26
CA GLY A 2 -3.71 5.53 -23.85
C GLY A 2 -3.33 6.51 -24.99
N ARG A 3 -2.81 6.04 -26.12
CA ARG A 3 -2.47 6.91 -27.26
C ARG A 3 -3.69 7.56 -27.95
N ARG A 4 -4.89 7.03 -27.72
CA ARG A 4 -6.15 7.58 -28.29
C ARG A 4 -6.79 8.64 -27.40
N LEU A 5 -6.42 8.72 -26.12
CA LEU A 5 -6.94 9.66 -25.14
C LEU A 5 -6.07 10.93 -25.16
N ARG A 6 -6.42 11.87 -26.04
CA ARG A 6 -5.76 13.19 -26.15
C ARG A 6 -6.60 14.27 -25.48
N PRO A 7 -6.03 15.42 -25.07
CA PRO A 7 -6.81 16.54 -24.58
C PRO A 7 -7.95 16.90 -25.53
N GLY A 8 -9.15 17.14 -25.00
CA GLY A 8 -10.38 17.40 -25.75
C GLY A 8 -11.21 16.15 -26.10
N VAL A 9 -10.70 14.94 -25.85
CA VAL A 9 -11.49 13.71 -26.01
C VAL A 9 -12.44 13.55 -24.84
N VAL A 10 -13.73 13.32 -25.15
CA VAL A 10 -14.76 12.97 -24.17
C VAL A 10 -15.10 11.49 -24.33
N VAL A 11 -15.04 10.76 -23.23
CA VAL A 11 -15.50 9.37 -23.14
C VAL A 11 -16.85 9.40 -22.41
N GLU A 12 -17.90 8.92 -23.08
CA GLU A 12 -19.21 8.74 -22.47
C GLU A 12 -19.37 7.28 -22.03
N ILE A 13 -19.80 7.09 -20.79
CA ILE A 13 -20.19 5.81 -20.26
C ILE A 13 -21.72 5.76 -20.31
N SER A 14 -22.26 4.86 -21.13
CA SER A 14 -23.70 4.63 -21.25
C SER A 14 -24.07 3.31 -20.61
N GLU A 15 -25.21 3.29 -19.95
CA GLU A 15 -25.83 2.06 -19.44
C GLU A 15 -26.26 1.17 -20.63
N THR A 16 -25.32 0.42 -21.21
CA THR A 16 -25.66 -0.60 -22.21
C THR A 16 -25.70 -2.00 -21.61
N ASP A 17 -25.25 -2.17 -20.36
CA ASP A 17 -25.39 -3.42 -19.61
C ASP A 17 -26.60 -3.34 -18.69
N GLU A 18 -27.46 -4.37 -18.75
CA GLU A 18 -28.67 -4.52 -17.92
C GLU A 18 -28.39 -4.56 -16.40
N ASN A 19 -27.10 -4.57 -15.99
CA ASN A 19 -26.65 -4.61 -14.60
C ASN A 19 -26.07 -3.27 -14.09
N SER A 20 -26.11 -2.19 -14.87
CA SER A 20 -25.57 -0.90 -14.42
C SER A 20 -26.59 -0.19 -13.49
N PRO A 21 -26.18 0.26 -12.29
CA PRO A 21 -27.10 0.97 -11.38
C PRO A 21 -27.49 2.34 -11.96
N PRO A 22 -28.72 2.80 -11.75
CA PRO A 22 -29.17 4.12 -12.21
C PRO A 22 -28.50 5.25 -11.41
N ILE A 23 -27.95 6.26 -12.10
CA ILE A 23 -27.20 7.40 -11.52
C ILE A 23 -28.11 8.39 -10.76
N SER A 24 -29.41 8.35 -10.90
CA SER A 24 -30.29 9.31 -10.21
C SER A 24 -31.64 8.75 -9.80
N LYS A 25 -32.13 9.22 -8.63
CA LYS A 25 -33.48 8.99 -8.13
C LYS A 25 -34.57 9.80 -8.89
N GLY A 26 -34.25 10.42 -10.00
CA GLY A 26 -35.16 11.34 -10.71
C GLY A 26 -35.03 11.23 -12.23
N GLY A 27 -35.44 10.12 -12.82
CA GLY A 27 -36.03 10.02 -14.19
C GLY A 27 -35.32 10.57 -15.43
N THR A 28 -34.20 11.28 -15.34
CA THR A 28 -33.35 11.69 -16.46
C THR A 28 -32.08 10.87 -16.42
N LYS A 29 -31.83 10.09 -17.49
CA LYS A 29 -30.55 9.36 -17.68
C LYS A 29 -29.43 10.37 -17.86
N GLU A 30 -28.81 10.79 -16.77
CA GLU A 30 -27.56 11.55 -16.86
C GLU A 30 -26.44 10.60 -17.30
N ARG A 31 -25.80 10.93 -18.42
CA ARG A 31 -24.67 10.18 -18.94
C ARG A 31 -23.43 10.61 -18.16
N PHE A 32 -22.73 9.65 -17.57
CA PHE A 32 -21.44 9.93 -16.99
C PHE A 32 -20.40 10.13 -18.10
N SER A 33 -19.72 11.25 -18.09
CA SER A 33 -18.68 11.54 -19.06
C SER A 33 -17.35 11.94 -18.42
N ILE A 34 -16.26 11.58 -19.08
CA ILE A 34 -14.89 11.84 -18.69
C ILE A 34 -14.22 12.61 -19.83
N GLU A 35 -13.89 13.88 -19.62
CA GLU A 35 -13.15 14.71 -20.59
C GLU A 35 -11.66 14.70 -20.24
N VAL A 36 -10.80 14.35 -21.19
CA VAL A 36 -9.34 14.48 -21.03
C VAL A 36 -8.96 15.95 -21.19
N THR A 37 -8.44 16.59 -20.15
CA THR A 37 -8.06 18.01 -20.17
C THR A 37 -6.56 18.22 -20.40
N ALA A 38 -5.71 17.29 -19.90
CA ALA A 38 -4.26 17.34 -20.11
C ALA A 38 -3.64 15.93 -20.24
N SER A 39 -2.44 15.87 -20.80
CA SER A 39 -1.62 14.66 -20.87
C SER A 39 -0.24 14.98 -20.32
N HIS A 40 0.29 14.10 -19.47
CA HIS A 40 1.59 14.26 -18.83
C HIS A 40 2.63 13.32 -19.45
N GLU A 41 3.92 13.63 -19.24
CA GLU A 41 5.05 12.88 -19.79
C GLU A 41 5.14 11.45 -19.23
N ASP A 42 4.71 11.25 -17.99
CA ASP A 42 4.62 9.95 -17.32
C ASP A 42 3.48 9.06 -17.85
N GLY A 43 2.70 9.57 -18.83
CA GLY A 43 1.56 8.88 -19.43
C GLY A 43 0.23 9.08 -18.71
N THR A 44 0.22 9.75 -17.55
CA THR A 44 -1.01 10.10 -16.83
C THR A 44 -1.84 11.14 -17.59
N LYS A 45 -3.12 11.25 -17.26
CA LYS A 45 -4.06 12.19 -17.86
C LYS A 45 -4.78 12.95 -16.78
N THR A 46 -4.88 14.27 -16.92
CA THR A 46 -5.85 15.04 -16.14
C THR A 46 -7.19 14.95 -16.85
N VAL A 47 -8.23 14.63 -16.07
CA VAL A 47 -9.58 14.50 -16.60
C VAL A 47 -10.55 15.38 -15.83
N ARG A 48 -11.62 15.80 -16.50
CA ARG A 48 -12.78 16.42 -15.90
C ARG A 48 -13.93 15.43 -15.93
N LEU A 49 -14.54 15.21 -14.80
CA LEU A 49 -15.70 14.33 -14.64
C LEU A 49 -16.98 15.14 -14.71
N SER A 50 -18.04 14.59 -15.29
CA SER A 50 -19.36 15.22 -15.28
C SER A 50 -20.02 15.19 -13.90
N SER A 51 -19.72 14.17 -13.06
CA SER A 51 -20.07 14.10 -11.66
C SER A 51 -19.09 13.22 -10.90
N GLU A 52 -18.93 13.44 -9.58
CA GLU A 52 -18.11 12.56 -8.71
C GLU A 52 -18.86 11.25 -8.40
N GLU A 53 -20.19 11.29 -8.31
CA GLU A 53 -21.04 10.12 -8.08
C GLU A 53 -20.91 9.05 -9.18
N GLY A 54 -20.58 9.48 -10.42
CA GLY A 54 -20.31 8.56 -11.53
C GLY A 54 -19.10 7.65 -11.31
N ILE A 55 -18.11 8.08 -10.55
CA ILE A 55 -16.94 7.22 -10.24
C ILE A 55 -17.38 6.04 -9.37
N GLU A 56 -18.21 6.29 -8.36
CA GLU A 56 -18.70 5.24 -7.45
C GLU A 56 -19.66 4.29 -8.18
N ALA A 57 -20.47 4.82 -9.10
CA ALA A 57 -21.45 4.04 -9.82
C ALA A 57 -20.87 3.14 -10.92
N PHE A 58 -19.82 3.64 -11.63
CA PHE A 58 -19.22 2.94 -12.79
C PHE A 58 -17.79 2.49 -12.55
N GLY A 59 -17.16 2.94 -11.46
CA GLY A 59 -15.81 2.58 -11.12
C GLY A 59 -15.72 1.15 -10.57
N HIS A 60 -14.65 0.45 -10.95
CA HIS A 60 -14.29 -0.83 -10.34
C HIS A 60 -13.02 -0.62 -9.50
N THR A 61 -12.98 -1.26 -8.34
CA THR A 61 -11.77 -1.28 -7.51
C THR A 61 -10.61 -1.86 -8.34
N PRO A 62 -9.52 -1.10 -8.58
CA PRO A 62 -8.40 -1.61 -9.33
C PRO A 62 -7.70 -2.70 -8.53
N LEU A 63 -7.64 -3.90 -9.10
CA LEU A 63 -6.93 -5.03 -8.50
C LEU A 63 -5.51 -5.11 -9.07
N PRO A 64 -4.55 -5.67 -8.31
CA PRO A 64 -3.22 -5.99 -8.84
C PRO A 64 -3.31 -6.83 -10.12
N PRO A 65 -2.43 -6.65 -11.10
CA PRO A 65 -2.55 -7.26 -12.44
C PRO A 65 -2.46 -8.80 -12.44
N TYR A 66 -2.01 -9.41 -11.36
CA TYR A 66 -1.98 -10.87 -11.20
C TYR A 66 -3.32 -11.45 -10.71
N ILE A 67 -4.26 -10.62 -10.27
CA ILE A 67 -5.64 -11.03 -9.94
C ILE A 67 -6.49 -10.85 -11.18
N LYS A 68 -6.93 -11.96 -11.78
CA LYS A 68 -7.65 -11.95 -13.06
C LYS A 68 -9.17 -12.04 -12.92
N GLY A 69 -9.68 -12.27 -11.72
CA GLY A 69 -11.12 -12.37 -11.45
C GLY A 69 -11.68 -11.05 -10.94
N GLU A 70 -12.96 -10.81 -11.18
CA GLU A 70 -13.71 -9.78 -10.49
C GLU A 70 -13.97 -10.23 -9.05
N LEU A 71 -14.04 -9.28 -8.13
CA LEU A 71 -14.44 -9.56 -6.75
C LEU A 71 -15.96 -9.46 -6.67
N ASP A 72 -16.61 -10.50 -6.16
CA ASP A 72 -18.05 -10.49 -5.85
C ASP A 72 -18.38 -9.40 -4.81
N ASP A 73 -17.42 -9.08 -3.97
CA ASP A 73 -17.50 -8.05 -2.93
C ASP A 73 -16.22 -7.23 -2.92
N ALA A 74 -16.30 -5.99 -3.44
CA ALA A 74 -15.18 -5.07 -3.52
C ALA A 74 -14.62 -4.69 -2.13
N SER A 75 -15.44 -4.76 -1.06
CA SER A 75 -15.00 -4.46 0.31
C SER A 75 -13.92 -5.42 0.80
N ARG A 76 -13.83 -6.61 0.24
CA ARG A 76 -12.77 -7.59 0.55
C ARG A 76 -11.36 -7.12 0.14
N TYR A 77 -11.26 -6.13 -0.74
CA TYR A 77 -9.97 -5.52 -1.11
C TYR A 77 -9.75 -4.22 -0.35
N GLN A 78 -10.24 -4.14 0.87
CA GLN A 78 -9.94 -3.03 1.79
C GLN A 78 -9.82 -3.55 3.23
N THR A 79 -9.01 -2.88 4.04
CA THR A 79 -8.87 -3.22 5.46
C THR A 79 -10.09 -2.79 6.25
N VAL A 80 -10.45 -3.54 7.29
CA VAL A 80 -11.58 -3.22 8.19
C VAL A 80 -11.40 -1.90 8.94
N TYR A 81 -10.19 -1.37 8.98
CA TYR A 81 -9.84 -0.13 9.65
C TYR A 81 -9.60 1.06 8.71
N ALA A 82 -9.83 0.90 7.40
CA ALA A 82 -9.77 2.01 6.46
C ALA A 82 -10.81 3.09 6.78
N ARG A 83 -10.41 4.37 6.77
CA ARG A 83 -11.30 5.49 7.12
C ARG A 83 -11.34 6.58 6.05
N GLN A 84 -10.20 6.90 5.47
CA GLN A 84 -10.06 7.97 4.47
C GLN A 84 -9.99 7.37 3.07
N SER A 85 -10.84 7.85 2.17
CA SER A 85 -10.78 7.51 0.76
C SER A 85 -9.60 8.22 0.07
N GLY A 86 -9.19 7.73 -1.11
CA GLY A 86 -8.13 8.34 -1.92
C GLY A 86 -6.98 7.42 -2.27
N SER A 87 -6.89 6.23 -1.67
CA SER A 87 -5.89 5.22 -2.04
C SER A 87 -6.38 4.38 -3.23
N VAL A 88 -5.50 4.11 -4.17
CA VAL A 88 -5.79 3.27 -5.34
C VAL A 88 -5.60 1.78 -5.01
N ALA A 89 -4.65 1.47 -4.13
CA ALA A 89 -4.38 0.10 -3.70
C ALA A 89 -4.54 -0.05 -2.19
N ALA A 90 -5.09 -1.18 -1.75
CA ALA A 90 -5.19 -1.50 -0.33
C ALA A 90 -3.84 -1.97 0.23
N PRO A 91 -3.55 -1.72 1.52
CA PRO A 91 -2.41 -2.30 2.22
C PRO A 91 -2.70 -3.78 2.53
N THR A 92 -2.41 -4.66 1.56
CA THR A 92 -2.94 -6.03 1.52
C THR A 92 -2.51 -6.93 2.68
N ALA A 93 -1.39 -6.63 3.36
CA ALA A 93 -1.04 -7.30 4.61
C ALA A 93 -2.06 -7.01 5.74
N GLY A 94 -2.75 -5.87 5.68
CA GLY A 94 -3.81 -5.52 6.62
C GLY A 94 -5.10 -6.30 6.43
N LEU A 95 -5.32 -6.93 5.25
CA LEU A 95 -6.51 -7.74 4.98
C LEU A 95 -6.60 -9.00 5.84
N HIS A 96 -5.48 -9.43 6.45
CA HIS A 96 -5.45 -10.55 7.39
C HIS A 96 -6.09 -10.21 8.75
N PHE A 97 -6.31 -8.92 9.04
CA PHE A 97 -6.89 -8.48 10.30
C PHE A 97 -8.40 -8.27 10.15
N THR A 98 -9.16 -8.99 10.97
CA THR A 98 -10.59 -8.76 11.19
C THR A 98 -10.79 -7.96 12.48
N ASP A 99 -11.98 -7.38 12.68
CA ASP A 99 -12.31 -6.69 13.92
C ASP A 99 -12.14 -7.60 15.13
N GLU A 100 -12.54 -8.88 15.03
CA GLU A 100 -12.39 -9.85 16.11
C GLU A 100 -10.93 -10.16 16.42
N LEU A 101 -10.05 -10.19 15.39
CA LEU A 101 -8.62 -10.40 15.60
C LEU A 101 -7.99 -9.18 16.26
N LEU A 102 -8.32 -7.97 15.79
CA LEU A 102 -7.86 -6.73 16.42
C LEU A 102 -8.28 -6.63 17.89
N ASP A 103 -9.52 -7.01 18.20
CA ASP A 103 -10.01 -7.04 19.57
C ASP A 103 -9.28 -8.08 20.45
N LYS A 104 -8.96 -9.25 19.89
CA LYS A 104 -8.15 -10.25 20.63
C LYS A 104 -6.75 -9.74 20.90
N VAL A 105 -6.12 -9.09 19.92
CA VAL A 105 -4.79 -8.48 20.05
C VAL A 105 -4.80 -7.40 21.15
N ARG A 106 -5.80 -6.51 21.13
CA ARG A 106 -5.96 -5.46 22.18
C ARG A 106 -6.17 -6.05 23.57
N LYS A 107 -6.98 -7.12 23.70
CA LYS A 107 -7.20 -7.82 24.98
C LYS A 107 -5.95 -8.46 25.54
N LEU A 108 -4.95 -8.74 24.71
CA LEU A 108 -3.63 -9.20 25.14
C LEU A 108 -2.71 -8.05 25.61
N GLY A 109 -3.19 -6.81 25.61
CA GLY A 109 -2.43 -5.63 26.01
C GLY A 109 -1.56 -5.04 24.89
N VAL A 110 -1.73 -5.48 23.63
CA VAL A 110 -1.01 -4.92 22.49
C VAL A 110 -1.73 -3.65 22.05
N GLU A 111 -1.01 -2.54 22.03
CA GLU A 111 -1.50 -1.26 21.51
C GLU A 111 -1.54 -1.31 19.97
N THR A 112 -2.67 -0.88 19.39
CA THR A 112 -2.83 -0.80 17.94
C THR A 112 -2.81 0.67 17.53
N VAL A 113 -1.86 1.04 16.67
CA VAL A 113 -1.65 2.39 16.15
C VAL A 113 -1.89 2.38 14.66
N PHE A 114 -2.58 3.39 14.15
CA PHE A 114 -2.92 3.50 12.74
C PHE A 114 -2.21 4.70 12.12
N VAL A 115 -1.71 4.50 10.91
CA VAL A 115 -1.18 5.57 10.04
C VAL A 115 -1.98 5.58 8.75
N THR A 116 -2.19 6.75 8.17
CA THR A 116 -2.89 6.87 6.90
C THR A 116 -1.89 6.87 5.75
N LEU A 117 -2.17 6.06 4.73
CA LEU A 117 -1.37 5.99 3.51
C LEU A 117 -2.27 6.02 2.29
N HIS A 118 -1.86 6.79 1.28
CA HIS A 118 -2.47 6.80 -0.05
C HIS A 118 -1.52 6.09 -1.01
N VAL A 119 -1.79 4.81 -1.24
CA VAL A 119 -0.95 3.92 -2.06
C VAL A 119 -1.34 4.07 -3.53
N GLY A 120 -0.36 4.35 -4.39
CA GLY A 120 -0.54 4.45 -5.83
C GLY A 120 -0.50 3.10 -6.55
N LEU A 121 -0.93 3.08 -7.82
CA LEU A 121 -0.88 1.88 -8.69
C LEU A 121 0.55 1.36 -8.94
N ASP A 122 1.52 2.24 -8.85
CA ASP A 122 2.91 1.95 -9.18
C ASP A 122 3.59 0.99 -8.19
N THR A 123 2.99 0.77 -7.01
CA THR A 123 3.46 -0.23 -6.03
C THR A 123 3.52 -1.65 -6.61
N PHE A 124 2.78 -1.92 -7.69
CA PHE A 124 2.76 -3.23 -8.36
C PHE A 124 3.65 -3.29 -9.60
N LYS A 125 4.40 -2.23 -9.92
CA LYS A 125 5.34 -2.26 -11.04
C LYS A 125 6.54 -3.14 -10.69
N PRO A 126 6.94 -4.06 -11.59
CA PRO A 126 8.20 -4.78 -11.43
C PRO A 126 9.39 -3.82 -11.49
N VAL A 127 10.48 -4.21 -10.86
CA VAL A 127 11.78 -3.54 -11.05
C VAL A 127 12.39 -4.15 -12.32
N ASP A 128 12.45 -3.37 -13.39
CA ASP A 128 12.97 -3.81 -14.69
C ASP A 128 14.46 -3.46 -14.87
N GLU A 129 15.00 -2.57 -14.05
CA GLU A 129 16.39 -2.16 -14.06
C GLU A 129 17.31 -3.30 -13.61
N GLU A 130 18.49 -3.45 -14.26
CA GLU A 130 19.53 -4.42 -13.86
C GLU A 130 20.15 -4.03 -12.52
N ASP A 131 20.37 -2.73 -12.29
CA ASP A 131 20.79 -2.17 -11.01
C ASP A 131 19.58 -1.62 -10.26
N PRO A 132 19.17 -2.24 -9.15
CA PRO A 132 18.03 -1.77 -8.37
C PRO A 132 18.18 -0.33 -7.86
N THR A 133 19.40 0.18 -7.71
CA THR A 133 19.64 1.55 -7.23
C THR A 133 19.20 2.62 -8.22
N GLU A 134 19.06 2.27 -9.51
CA GLU A 134 18.58 3.15 -10.57
C GLU A 134 17.04 3.22 -10.63
N HIS A 135 16.38 2.29 -9.94
CA HIS A 135 14.91 2.25 -9.90
C HIS A 135 14.34 3.47 -9.18
N LYS A 136 13.48 4.21 -9.87
CA LYS A 136 12.75 5.33 -9.27
C LYS A 136 11.53 4.81 -8.52
N ILE A 137 11.65 4.72 -7.20
CA ILE A 137 10.50 4.37 -6.38
C ILE A 137 9.49 5.52 -6.38
N HIS A 138 8.22 5.17 -6.43
CA HIS A 138 7.14 6.15 -6.37
C HIS A 138 6.96 6.68 -4.95
N THR A 139 6.57 7.94 -4.88
CA THR A 139 6.20 8.58 -3.63
C THR A 139 4.78 8.19 -3.25
N GLU A 140 4.55 7.99 -1.97
CA GLU A 140 3.24 7.68 -1.39
C GLU A 140 2.95 8.71 -0.30
N HIS A 141 1.83 9.39 -0.44
CA HIS A 141 1.39 10.35 0.57
C HIS A 141 1.00 9.64 1.86
N TYR A 142 1.47 10.14 3.00
CA TYR A 142 1.16 9.56 4.30
C TYR A 142 0.88 10.61 5.37
N LEU A 143 0.12 10.20 6.38
CA LEU A 143 -0.15 10.97 7.59
C LEU A 143 0.13 10.08 8.81
N ILE A 144 0.98 10.57 9.71
CA ILE A 144 1.11 10.11 11.09
C ILE A 144 0.50 11.23 11.94
N ASP A 145 -0.69 11.01 12.50
CA ASP A 145 -1.35 12.00 13.33
C ASP A 145 -0.67 12.12 14.71
N THR A 146 -1.05 13.15 15.47
CA THR A 146 -0.48 13.43 16.79
C THR A 146 -0.58 12.22 17.72
N GLN A 147 -1.72 11.51 17.74
CA GLN A 147 -1.93 10.36 18.61
C GLN A 147 -1.01 9.18 18.24
N ALA A 148 -0.86 8.92 16.94
CA ALA A 148 0.04 7.90 16.45
C ALA A 148 1.51 8.23 16.78
N ALA A 149 1.93 9.48 16.57
CA ALA A 149 3.27 9.93 16.91
C ALA A 149 3.59 9.76 18.42
N GLU A 150 2.69 10.19 19.29
CA GLU A 150 2.83 10.03 20.74
C GLU A 150 2.92 8.56 21.16
N SER A 151 2.10 7.68 20.56
CA SER A 151 2.11 6.25 20.86
C SER A 151 3.40 5.58 20.40
N LEU A 152 3.91 5.95 19.23
CA LEU A 152 5.21 5.46 18.71
C LEU A 152 6.38 5.91 19.58
N ASN A 153 6.41 7.20 19.96
CA ASN A 153 7.44 7.74 20.85
C ASN A 153 7.43 7.03 22.22
N ARG A 154 6.25 6.84 22.80
CA ARG A 154 6.08 6.13 24.06
C ARG A 154 6.55 4.68 23.94
N ALA A 155 6.17 3.97 22.87
CA ALA A 155 6.63 2.60 22.65
C ALA A 155 8.16 2.53 22.58
N LYS A 156 8.78 3.47 21.87
CA LYS A 156 10.25 3.55 21.73
C LYS A 156 10.93 3.83 23.09
N SER A 157 10.43 4.81 23.85
CA SER A 157 10.99 5.20 25.15
C SER A 157 10.86 4.10 26.21
N GLU A 158 9.81 3.29 26.14
CA GLU A 158 9.56 2.15 27.02
C GLU A 158 10.26 0.86 26.55
N GLY A 159 10.99 0.89 25.43
CA GLY A 159 11.65 -0.29 24.88
C GLY A 159 10.67 -1.36 24.37
N ARG A 160 9.44 -0.99 24.06
CA ARG A 160 8.45 -1.88 23.46
C ARG A 160 8.74 -2.06 21.96
N ARG A 161 8.49 -3.27 21.46
CA ARG A 161 8.66 -3.56 20.03
C ARG A 161 7.56 -2.89 19.21
N ILE A 162 7.95 -2.30 18.09
CA ILE A 162 7.06 -1.74 17.07
C ILE A 162 6.96 -2.75 15.93
N ILE A 163 5.76 -3.32 15.76
CA ILE A 163 5.46 -4.34 14.75
C ILE A 163 4.65 -3.68 13.63
N ALA A 164 5.26 -3.50 12.47
CA ALA A 164 4.59 -2.91 11.33
C ALA A 164 3.76 -3.96 10.57
N VAL A 165 2.54 -3.60 10.16
CA VAL A 165 1.68 -4.41 9.30
C VAL A 165 1.71 -3.82 7.89
N GLY A 166 2.36 -4.54 6.97
CA GLY A 166 2.59 -4.14 5.59
C GLY A 166 3.92 -3.42 5.34
N THR A 167 4.48 -3.69 4.17
CA THR A 167 5.73 -3.05 3.71
C THR A 167 5.58 -1.54 3.52
N THR A 168 4.39 -1.05 3.17
CA THR A 168 4.08 0.37 3.09
C THR A 168 4.17 1.04 4.45
N SER A 169 3.64 0.42 5.51
CA SER A 169 3.79 0.92 6.89
C SER A 169 5.27 0.96 7.32
N VAL A 170 6.05 -0.07 6.97
CA VAL A 170 7.50 -0.06 7.22
C VAL A 170 8.18 1.13 6.55
N ARG A 171 7.90 1.37 5.26
CA ARG A 171 8.48 2.50 4.52
C ARG A 171 8.18 3.84 5.16
N VAL A 172 6.93 4.06 5.55
CA VAL A 172 6.50 5.32 6.19
C VAL A 172 7.18 5.51 7.54
N LEU A 173 7.20 4.50 8.39
CA LEU A 173 7.82 4.59 9.71
C LEU A 173 9.34 4.83 9.60
N GLU A 174 10.02 4.15 8.69
CA GLU A 174 11.46 4.33 8.47
C GLU A 174 11.78 5.66 7.77
N GLN A 175 10.92 6.16 6.87
CA GLN A 175 11.03 7.52 6.32
C GLN A 175 10.91 8.55 7.44
N ALA A 176 9.89 8.45 8.28
CA ALA A 176 9.68 9.37 9.39
C ALA A 176 10.85 9.35 10.38
N ALA A 177 11.39 8.17 10.69
CA ALA A 177 12.57 8.04 11.54
C ALA A 177 13.83 8.65 10.92
N GLN A 178 14.02 8.49 9.61
CA GLN A 178 15.14 9.11 8.88
C GLN A 178 15.04 10.63 8.85
N ASP A 179 13.83 11.15 8.65
CA ASP A 179 13.61 12.61 8.62
C ASP A 179 13.74 13.22 10.02
N LEU A 180 13.37 12.47 11.05
CA LEU A 180 13.60 12.83 12.45
C LEU A 180 15.11 13.02 12.72
N ASP A 181 15.93 12.02 12.34
CA ASP A 181 17.39 12.10 12.49
C ASP A 181 17.98 13.30 11.75
N ARG A 182 17.55 13.54 10.49
CA ARG A 182 18.01 14.67 9.68
C ARG A 182 17.64 16.02 10.28
N SER A 183 16.50 16.12 10.95
CA SER A 183 16.04 17.35 11.60
C SER A 183 16.68 17.60 12.95
N GLY A 184 17.41 16.64 13.52
CA GLY A 184 17.99 16.69 14.85
C GLY A 184 16.96 16.67 15.99
N LYS A 185 15.72 16.30 15.70
CA LYS A 185 14.67 16.10 16.71
C LYS A 185 14.80 14.74 17.35
N SER A 186 14.30 14.57 18.56
CA SER A 186 14.35 13.31 19.32
C SER A 186 13.03 12.54 19.29
N GLU A 187 11.93 13.18 18.91
CA GLU A 187 10.59 12.61 18.95
C GLU A 187 9.81 12.92 17.68
N LEU A 188 9.00 11.99 17.26
CA LEU A 188 8.03 12.17 16.17
C LEU A 188 6.97 13.19 16.61
N SER A 189 6.53 14.00 15.67
CA SER A 189 5.35 14.86 15.79
C SER A 189 4.36 14.46 14.69
N GLU A 190 3.23 15.14 14.63
CA GLU A 190 2.34 15.02 13.46
C GLU A 190 3.11 15.30 12.16
N ILE A 191 3.00 14.40 11.20
CA ILE A 191 3.70 14.47 9.91
C ILE A 191 2.69 14.14 8.83
N GLU A 192 2.52 15.08 7.90
CA GLU A 192 1.87 14.86 6.61
C GLU A 192 2.90 15.11 5.52
N SER A 193 3.25 14.08 4.76
CA SER A 193 4.37 14.12 3.82
C SER A 193 4.28 13.02 2.78
N GLU A 194 5.31 12.92 1.93
CA GLU A 194 5.49 11.88 0.94
C GLU A 194 6.64 10.94 1.32
N ALA A 195 6.38 9.63 1.33
CA ALA A 195 7.40 8.61 1.53
C ALA A 195 8.05 8.25 0.19
N SER A 196 9.31 8.60 0.03
CA SER A 196 10.15 8.27 -1.13
C SER A 196 11.29 7.30 -0.80
N LEU A 197 11.34 6.81 0.43
CA LEU A 197 12.39 5.91 0.89
C LEU A 197 12.36 4.59 0.11
N PHE A 198 13.46 4.27 -0.56
CA PHE A 198 13.70 2.98 -1.17
C PHE A 198 14.57 2.14 -0.25
N ILE A 199 13.98 1.12 0.37
CA ILE A 199 14.67 0.24 1.31
C ILE A 199 15.32 -0.90 0.54
N LEU A 200 16.65 -0.90 0.53
CA LEU A 200 17.52 -1.91 -0.08
C LEU A 200 18.32 -2.65 0.99
N PRO A 201 18.88 -3.83 0.67
CA PRO A 201 19.82 -4.52 1.56
C PRO A 201 20.92 -3.60 2.05
N GLY A 202 21.15 -3.58 3.37
CA GLY A 202 22.06 -2.63 4.05
C GLY A 202 21.36 -1.43 4.68
N HIS A 203 20.05 -1.28 4.52
CA HIS A 203 19.28 -0.27 5.26
C HIS A 203 19.34 -0.57 6.76
N ASN A 204 19.55 0.48 7.55
CA ASN A 204 19.52 0.40 9.01
C ASN A 204 18.12 0.77 9.51
N PHE A 205 17.36 -0.21 9.96
CA PHE A 205 16.02 0.01 10.50
C PHE A 205 16.13 0.67 11.88
N ARG A 206 15.31 1.70 12.10
CA ARG A 206 15.39 2.58 13.27
C ARG A 206 14.17 2.48 14.18
N LEU A 207 13.01 2.26 13.59
CA LEU A 207 11.73 2.30 14.30
C LEU A 207 11.02 0.94 14.30
N VAL A 208 11.14 0.18 13.21
CA VAL A 208 10.42 -1.10 13.06
C VAL A 208 11.26 -2.26 13.58
N ASP A 209 10.74 -3.00 14.56
CA ASP A 209 11.41 -4.14 15.20
C ASP A 209 10.92 -5.49 14.66
N ALA A 210 9.71 -5.53 14.08
CA ALA A 210 9.15 -6.72 13.43
C ALA A 210 8.14 -6.29 12.37
N MET A 211 7.85 -7.17 11.41
CA MET A 211 6.83 -6.89 10.40
C MET A 211 5.94 -8.09 10.13
N ILE A 212 4.67 -7.80 9.82
CA ILE A 212 3.71 -8.74 9.24
C ILE A 212 3.51 -8.34 7.78
N THR A 213 3.72 -9.26 6.86
CA THR A 213 3.61 -8.95 5.43
C THR A 213 3.15 -10.16 4.62
N ASN A 214 2.76 -9.96 3.37
CA ASN A 214 2.45 -11.01 2.42
C ASN A 214 3.73 -11.68 1.88
N PHE A 215 3.56 -12.80 1.17
CA PHE A 215 4.58 -13.34 0.28
C PHE A 215 4.58 -12.57 -1.03
N HIS A 216 5.72 -11.95 -1.38
CA HIS A 216 5.85 -11.01 -2.49
C HIS A 216 6.30 -11.66 -3.79
N LEU A 217 6.06 -10.95 -4.91
CA LEU A 217 6.55 -11.33 -6.24
C LEU A 217 8.09 -11.32 -6.31
N PRO A 218 8.69 -12.23 -7.08
CA PRO A 218 10.09 -12.13 -7.46
C PRO A 218 10.38 -10.81 -8.19
N ARG A 219 11.61 -10.30 -8.06
CA ARG A 219 12.06 -9.05 -8.68
C ARG A 219 11.18 -7.83 -8.36
N SER A 220 10.70 -7.75 -7.14
CA SER A 220 9.93 -6.60 -6.66
C SER A 220 10.70 -5.82 -5.60
N SER A 221 10.45 -4.51 -5.52
CA SER A 221 10.96 -3.64 -4.45
C SER A 221 10.54 -4.15 -3.07
N LEU A 222 9.40 -4.80 -2.97
CA LEU A 222 8.88 -5.38 -1.74
C LEU A 222 9.73 -6.56 -1.25
N LEU A 223 10.18 -7.43 -2.17
CA LEU A 223 11.07 -8.54 -1.82
C LEU A 223 12.45 -8.02 -1.38
N MET A 224 12.92 -6.92 -1.97
CA MET A 224 14.17 -6.25 -1.56
C MET A 224 14.06 -5.70 -0.14
N LEU A 225 12.95 -5.02 0.19
CA LEU A 225 12.68 -4.51 1.53
C LEU A 225 12.65 -5.64 2.58
N VAL A 226 11.93 -6.71 2.30
CA VAL A 226 11.85 -7.87 3.22
C VAL A 226 13.23 -8.52 3.39
N SER A 227 14.00 -8.65 2.31
CA SER A 227 15.38 -9.16 2.37
C SER A 227 16.30 -8.24 3.17
N ALA A 228 16.14 -6.91 3.03
CA ALA A 228 16.87 -5.92 3.81
C ALA A 228 16.55 -6.05 5.31
N PHE A 229 15.28 -6.25 5.64
CA PHE A 229 14.84 -6.39 7.03
C PHE A 229 15.45 -7.62 7.70
N VAL A 230 15.41 -8.78 7.05
CA VAL A 230 16.05 -10.01 7.57
C VAL A 230 17.56 -9.84 7.62
N GLY A 231 18.16 -9.19 6.64
CA GLY A 231 19.59 -8.92 6.57
C GLY A 231 20.11 -7.96 7.65
N ASN A 232 19.25 -7.10 8.19
CA ASN A 232 19.60 -6.18 9.26
C ASN A 232 20.03 -6.90 10.55
N THR A 233 19.40 -8.04 10.83
CA THR A 233 19.68 -8.85 12.03
C THR A 233 20.80 -9.88 11.83
N THR A 234 21.20 -10.13 10.58
CA THR A 234 22.20 -11.19 10.25
C THR A 234 23.40 -10.61 9.48
N SER A 235 23.25 -10.54 8.17
CA SER A 235 24.17 -9.83 7.26
C SER A 235 23.46 -9.58 5.94
N ILE A 236 23.92 -8.59 5.17
CA ILE A 236 23.32 -8.19 3.89
C ILE A 236 23.13 -9.39 2.94
N ASN A 237 24.15 -10.25 2.82
CA ASN A 237 24.11 -11.39 1.92
C ASN A 237 23.19 -12.52 2.43
N MET A 238 23.01 -12.65 3.73
CA MET A 238 22.16 -13.69 4.32
C MET A 238 20.68 -13.34 4.25
N GLY A 239 20.30 -12.07 4.19
CA GLY A 239 18.91 -11.65 4.14
C GLY A 239 18.15 -12.26 2.95
N LEU A 240 18.71 -12.13 1.74
CA LEU A 240 18.09 -12.69 0.54
C LEU A 240 18.04 -14.23 0.57
N GLU A 241 19.09 -14.89 1.02
CA GLU A 241 19.14 -16.36 1.09
C GLU A 241 18.17 -16.90 2.15
N SER A 242 18.03 -16.21 3.29
CA SER A 242 17.04 -16.57 4.32
C SER A 242 15.61 -16.45 3.78
N ILE A 243 15.30 -15.37 3.06
CA ILE A 243 13.97 -15.18 2.46
C ILE A 243 13.72 -16.23 1.37
N LYS A 244 14.67 -16.54 0.50
CA LYS A 244 14.52 -17.62 -0.49
C LYS A 244 14.23 -18.96 0.19
N THR A 245 14.94 -19.27 1.28
CA THR A 245 14.73 -20.49 2.06
C THR A 245 13.33 -20.52 2.67
N ALA A 246 12.89 -19.40 3.28
CA ALA A 246 11.55 -19.27 3.84
C ALA A 246 10.46 -19.45 2.78
N TYR A 247 10.63 -18.84 1.59
CA TYR A 247 9.69 -18.97 0.48
C TYR A 247 9.64 -20.40 -0.07
N GLN A 248 10.79 -21.07 -0.17
CA GLN A 248 10.84 -22.48 -0.55
C GLN A 248 10.04 -23.34 0.43
N LYS A 249 10.22 -23.11 1.74
CA LYS A 249 9.44 -23.79 2.79
C LYS A 249 7.95 -23.49 2.71
N ALA A 250 7.58 -22.23 2.41
CA ALA A 250 6.18 -21.85 2.21
C ALA A 250 5.56 -22.59 1.02
N ILE A 251 6.27 -22.69 -0.12
CA ILE A 251 5.83 -23.44 -1.30
C ILE A 251 5.64 -24.94 -0.97
N GLU A 252 6.62 -25.55 -0.30
CA GLU A 252 6.56 -26.96 0.14
C GLU A 252 5.35 -27.24 1.04
N ASN A 253 4.99 -26.27 1.87
CA ASN A 253 3.84 -26.34 2.78
C ASN A 253 2.55 -25.78 2.18
N ARG A 254 2.53 -25.44 0.88
CA ARG A 254 1.36 -24.98 0.13
C ARG A 254 0.75 -23.68 0.67
N TYR A 255 1.57 -22.78 1.18
CA TYR A 255 1.13 -21.41 1.50
C TYR A 255 0.73 -20.67 0.22
N ARG A 256 -0.28 -19.83 0.34
CA ARG A 256 -0.75 -18.98 -0.75
C ARG A 256 0.04 -17.69 -0.77
N PHE A 257 0.27 -17.18 -1.96
CA PHE A 257 1.11 -16.00 -2.20
C PHE A 257 0.28 -14.79 -2.59
N TYR A 258 0.89 -13.62 -2.51
CA TYR A 258 0.37 -12.31 -2.94
C TYR A 258 -0.77 -11.77 -2.07
N SER A 259 -1.57 -10.82 -2.62
CA SER A 259 -2.53 -10.00 -1.88
C SER A 259 -3.56 -10.76 -1.05
N PHE A 260 -4.10 -11.86 -1.60
CA PHE A 260 -5.08 -12.72 -0.91
C PHE A 260 -4.47 -14.06 -0.45
N GLY A 261 -3.16 -14.11 -0.40
CA GLY A 261 -2.44 -15.29 0.10
C GLY A 261 -2.39 -15.33 1.62
N ASP A 262 -1.33 -15.94 2.11
CA ASP A 262 -1.07 -16.06 3.55
C ASP A 262 -0.06 -14.98 3.97
N ALA A 263 0.11 -14.75 5.28
CA ALA A 263 1.02 -13.76 5.82
C ALA A 263 2.27 -14.40 6.43
N MET A 264 3.36 -13.61 6.46
CA MET A 264 4.57 -13.90 7.23
C MET A 264 4.68 -12.92 8.40
N LEU A 265 5.10 -13.41 9.55
CA LEU A 265 5.67 -12.61 10.63
C LEU A 265 7.20 -12.74 10.58
N ILE A 266 7.89 -11.62 10.52
CA ILE A 266 9.35 -11.51 10.57
C ILE A 266 9.72 -10.72 11.82
N ALA A 267 10.43 -11.35 12.78
CA ALA A 267 10.75 -10.79 14.08
C ALA A 267 12.20 -11.10 14.47
#